data_ab5b1f4331b98e6cf56a2f6a9d1d79b7
#
_entry.id   ab5b1f4331b98e6cf56a2f6a9d1d79b7
#
_cell.length_a   1.000
_cell.length_b   1.000
_cell.length_c   1.000
_cell.angle_alpha   90.00
_cell.angle_beta   90.00
_cell.angle_gamma   90.00
#
_symmetry.space_group_name_H-M   'P 1'
#
loop_
_entity.id
_entity.type
_entity.pdbx_description
1 polymer ?
#
loop_
_entity_poly.entity_id
_entity_poly.type
_entity_poly.pdbx_seq_one_letter_code
_entity_poly.pdbx_strand_id
1 'polypeptide(L)'
;QIERIMKKQFLFLLLAVIEKTEYDTILHELEVLPEKLERVLASIEDVKYFASRYFNHDSIFFIGRNLDYAMGLEGSLKLKEISYIHSEAYAAGELKHGTISLIEDGILVVSILTQEALYEKMISNMVEVKCRGAYLMGLTTAGNYNIEDTVDFAVYIPKTDEHFTPSLAVVPLQLLGYYVSVSKGLDVDKPRNLAKSVTVE
;
A
#
# COMPACT_ATOMS: atom_id res chain seq x y z
N GLN A 1 -16.48 -16.94 -23.53
CA GLN A 1 -17.90 -17.18 -23.21
C GLN A 1 -18.19 -16.98 -21.71
N ILE A 2 -17.37 -17.51 -20.82
CA ILE A 2 -17.46 -17.32 -19.36
C ILE A 2 -17.28 -15.84 -18.97
N GLU A 3 -16.27 -15.18 -19.53
CA GLU A 3 -16.03 -13.76 -19.32
C GLU A 3 -17.22 -12.88 -19.73
N ARG A 4 -17.87 -13.21 -20.86
CA ARG A 4 -19.04 -12.49 -21.34
C ARG A 4 -20.28 -12.73 -20.44
N ILE A 5 -20.39 -13.90 -19.82
CA ILE A 5 -21.47 -14.24 -18.88
C ILE A 5 -21.22 -13.52 -17.54
N MET A 6 -20.01 -13.55 -17.04
CA MET A 6 -19.62 -12.84 -15.80
C MET A 6 -19.83 -11.33 -15.93
N LYS A 7 -19.39 -10.72 -17.03
CA LYS A 7 -19.64 -9.30 -17.32
C LYS A 7 -21.14 -8.98 -17.34
N LYS A 8 -21.97 -9.84 -17.90
CA LYS A 8 -23.44 -9.63 -17.93
C LYS A 8 -24.09 -9.80 -16.56
N GLN A 9 -23.65 -10.75 -15.74
CA GLN A 9 -24.20 -10.96 -14.40
C GLN A 9 -23.78 -9.84 -13.45
N PHE A 10 -22.53 -9.41 -13.53
CA PHE A 10 -22.01 -8.25 -12.79
C PHE A 10 -22.72 -6.96 -13.20
N LEU A 11 -22.93 -6.77 -14.50
CA LEU A 11 -23.73 -5.69 -15.08
C LEU A 11 -25.14 -5.64 -14.52
N PHE A 12 -25.83 -6.80 -14.43
CA PHE A 12 -27.21 -6.87 -13.96
C PHE A 12 -27.34 -6.57 -12.46
N LEU A 13 -26.37 -7.00 -11.65
CA LEU A 13 -26.31 -6.72 -10.22
C LEU A 13 -26.07 -5.23 -9.93
N LEU A 14 -25.15 -4.60 -10.65
CA LEU A 14 -24.81 -3.18 -10.47
C LEU A 14 -25.98 -2.27 -10.91
N LEU A 15 -26.60 -2.50 -12.07
CA LEU A 15 -27.73 -1.70 -12.57
C LEU A 15 -28.98 -1.80 -11.70
N ALA A 16 -29.08 -2.78 -10.81
CA ALA A 16 -30.18 -2.90 -9.88
C ALA A 16 -30.00 -2.08 -8.59
N VAL A 17 -28.78 -1.57 -8.31
CA VAL A 17 -28.42 -0.97 -7.02
C VAL A 17 -27.88 0.45 -7.15
N ILE A 18 -27.25 0.80 -8.28
CA ILE A 18 -26.62 2.12 -8.49
C ILE A 18 -27.22 2.82 -9.74
N GLU A 19 -27.11 4.13 -9.75
CA GLU A 19 -27.50 4.95 -10.89
C GLU A 19 -26.60 4.66 -12.12
N LYS A 20 -27.19 4.77 -13.31
CA LYS A 20 -26.48 4.46 -14.56
C LYS A 20 -25.19 5.27 -14.73
N THR A 21 -25.18 6.54 -14.34
CA THR A 21 -24.02 7.42 -14.43
C THR A 21 -22.87 6.94 -13.55
N GLU A 22 -23.17 6.50 -12.33
CA GLU A 22 -22.19 5.91 -11.40
C GLU A 22 -21.64 4.59 -11.95
N TYR A 23 -22.53 3.74 -12.47
CA TYR A 23 -22.13 2.51 -13.15
C TYR A 23 -21.15 2.78 -14.31
N ASP A 24 -21.51 3.72 -15.21
CA ASP A 24 -20.68 4.04 -16.38
C ASP A 24 -19.30 4.59 -15.94
N THR A 25 -19.24 5.34 -14.85
CA THR A 25 -17.98 5.85 -14.26
C THR A 25 -17.13 4.70 -13.71
N ILE A 26 -17.71 3.80 -12.92
CA ILE A 26 -16.98 2.64 -12.36
C ILE A 26 -16.48 1.72 -13.48
N LEU A 27 -17.29 1.49 -14.51
CA LEU A 27 -16.89 0.66 -15.64
C LEU A 27 -15.71 1.28 -16.40
N HIS A 28 -15.78 2.59 -16.67
CA HIS A 28 -14.68 3.31 -17.32
C HIS A 28 -13.39 3.24 -16.50
N GLU A 29 -13.46 3.46 -15.18
CA GLU A 29 -12.30 3.36 -14.28
C GLU A 29 -11.70 1.94 -14.28
N LEU A 30 -12.55 0.91 -14.35
CA LEU A 30 -12.08 -0.49 -14.47
C LEU A 30 -11.39 -0.74 -15.83
N GLU A 31 -11.89 -0.15 -16.91
CA GLU A 31 -11.30 -0.30 -18.25
C GLU A 31 -9.93 0.36 -18.35
N VAL A 32 -9.71 1.51 -17.69
CA VAL A 32 -8.42 2.22 -17.70
C VAL A 32 -7.46 1.78 -16.59
N LEU A 33 -7.89 0.90 -15.69
CA LEU A 33 -7.08 0.41 -14.57
C LEU A 33 -5.74 -0.22 -15.02
N PRO A 34 -5.67 -1.03 -16.10
CA PRO A 34 -4.40 -1.57 -16.60
C PRO A 34 -3.39 -0.47 -16.96
N GLU A 35 -3.82 0.60 -17.63
CA GLU A 35 -2.93 1.73 -17.97
C GLU A 35 -2.41 2.44 -16.72
N LYS A 36 -3.26 2.58 -15.69
CA LYS A 36 -2.85 3.16 -14.41
C LYS A 36 -1.82 2.26 -13.70
N LEU A 37 -2.01 0.95 -13.72
CA LEU A 37 -1.04 -0.02 -13.20
C LEU A 37 0.31 0.06 -13.94
N GLU A 38 0.31 0.18 -15.26
CA GLU A 38 1.54 0.38 -16.04
C GLU A 38 2.27 1.66 -15.64
N ARG A 39 1.56 2.74 -15.34
CA ARG A 39 2.16 3.98 -14.82
C ARG A 39 2.77 3.79 -13.44
N VAL A 40 2.11 3.06 -12.54
CA VAL A 40 2.68 2.70 -11.24
C VAL A 40 3.98 1.91 -11.42
N LEU A 41 3.98 0.92 -12.31
CA LEU A 41 5.18 0.13 -12.60
C LEU A 41 6.30 0.94 -13.27
N ALA A 42 5.96 1.93 -14.09
CA ALA A 42 6.94 2.83 -14.72
C ALA A 42 7.62 3.78 -13.72
N SER A 43 6.97 4.10 -12.59
CA SER A 43 7.50 5.00 -11.54
C SER A 43 8.20 4.27 -10.39
N ILE A 44 8.54 2.99 -10.57
CA ILE A 44 9.01 2.11 -9.50
C ILE A 44 10.45 2.39 -9.05
N GLU A 45 11.24 3.14 -9.80
CA GLU A 45 12.64 3.43 -9.43
C GLU A 45 12.75 4.11 -8.06
N ASP A 46 11.76 4.90 -7.68
CA ASP A 46 11.70 5.52 -6.35
C ASP A 46 11.57 4.48 -5.24
N VAL A 47 10.67 3.50 -5.40
CA VAL A 47 10.52 2.40 -4.44
C VAL A 47 11.78 1.54 -4.37
N LYS A 48 12.40 1.27 -5.51
CA LYS A 48 13.64 0.51 -5.61
C LYS A 48 14.81 1.23 -4.92
N TYR A 49 14.94 2.55 -5.14
CA TYR A 49 15.92 3.36 -4.43
C TYR A 49 15.71 3.31 -2.93
N PHE A 50 14.48 3.52 -2.47
CA PHE A 50 14.11 3.44 -1.08
C PHE A 50 14.44 2.06 -0.48
N ALA A 51 14.04 0.98 -1.14
CA ALA A 51 14.36 -0.38 -0.71
C ALA A 51 15.86 -0.62 -0.55
N SER A 52 16.68 -0.11 -1.49
CA SER A 52 18.14 -0.25 -1.43
C SER A 52 18.80 0.47 -0.24
N ARG A 53 18.15 1.48 0.31
CA ARG A 53 18.63 2.25 1.46
C ARG A 53 18.26 1.63 2.80
N TYR A 54 17.09 0.96 2.84
CA TYR A 54 16.45 0.53 4.09
C TYR A 54 16.30 -0.98 4.25
N PHE A 55 16.88 -1.79 3.36
CA PHE A 55 16.76 -3.25 3.39
C PHE A 55 17.37 -3.92 4.65
N ASN A 56 18.24 -3.22 5.40
CA ASN A 56 18.89 -3.73 6.60
C ASN A 56 18.16 -3.36 7.91
N HIS A 57 17.00 -2.72 7.85
CA HIS A 57 16.24 -2.45 9.07
C HIS A 57 15.68 -3.74 9.66
N ASP A 58 15.72 -3.83 11.00
CA ASP A 58 15.22 -5.00 11.73
C ASP A 58 13.70 -5.00 11.82
N SER A 59 13.07 -3.81 11.81
CA SER A 59 11.63 -3.64 11.91
C SER A 59 11.14 -2.48 11.04
N ILE A 60 9.96 -2.66 10.43
CA ILE A 60 9.30 -1.65 9.60
C ILE A 60 7.82 -1.61 9.98
N PHE A 61 7.31 -0.42 10.24
CA PHE A 61 5.89 -0.23 10.54
C PHE A 61 5.12 0.29 9.33
N PHE A 62 3.89 -0.17 9.21
CA PHE A 62 2.92 0.32 8.24
C PHE A 62 1.79 1.01 9.00
N ILE A 63 1.40 2.20 8.58
CA ILE A 63 0.28 2.91 9.17
C ILE A 63 -0.70 3.39 8.09
N GLY A 64 -1.97 3.30 8.39
CA GLY A 64 -3.04 3.73 7.50
C GLY A 64 -4.37 3.86 8.24
N ARG A 65 -5.37 4.37 7.57
CA ARG A 65 -6.74 4.45 8.07
C ARG A 65 -7.69 3.74 7.14
N ASN A 66 -8.68 3.03 7.68
CA ASN A 66 -9.71 2.33 6.91
C ASN A 66 -9.08 1.43 5.81
N LEU A 67 -9.37 1.63 4.51
CA LEU A 67 -8.81 0.84 3.41
C LEU A 67 -7.28 0.92 3.36
N ASP A 68 -6.69 2.07 3.64
CA ASP A 68 -5.23 2.23 3.69
C ASP A 68 -4.57 1.39 4.79
N TYR A 69 -5.27 1.16 5.92
CA TYR A 69 -4.81 0.22 6.92
C TYR A 69 -4.83 -1.22 6.40
N ALA A 70 -5.89 -1.62 5.68
CA ALA A 70 -5.94 -2.94 5.05
C ALA A 70 -4.80 -3.14 4.04
N MET A 71 -4.45 -2.11 3.26
CA MET A 71 -3.27 -2.15 2.37
C MET A 71 -1.96 -2.27 3.16
N GLY A 72 -1.88 -1.60 4.30
CA GLY A 72 -0.75 -1.72 5.22
C GLY A 72 -0.57 -3.15 5.75
N LEU A 73 -1.65 -3.85 6.07
CA LEU A 73 -1.62 -5.26 6.47
C LEU A 73 -1.04 -6.15 5.37
N GLU A 74 -1.46 -5.96 4.11
CA GLU A 74 -0.93 -6.70 2.96
C GLU A 74 0.55 -6.37 2.72
N GLY A 75 0.93 -5.08 2.75
CA GLY A 75 2.32 -4.65 2.59
C GLY A 75 3.24 -5.25 3.66
N SER A 76 2.82 -5.21 4.92
CA SER A 76 3.51 -5.83 6.04
C SER A 76 3.62 -7.35 5.86
N LEU A 77 2.55 -8.01 5.41
CA LEU A 77 2.57 -9.47 5.17
C LEU A 77 3.58 -9.83 4.08
N LYS A 78 3.55 -9.16 2.93
CA LYS A 78 4.49 -9.42 1.82
C LYS A 78 5.93 -9.19 2.24
N LEU A 79 6.19 -8.12 2.97
CA LEU A 79 7.53 -7.84 3.48
C LEU A 79 8.04 -8.96 4.39
N LYS A 80 7.23 -9.42 5.34
CA LYS A 80 7.57 -10.56 6.23
C LYS A 80 7.85 -11.84 5.46
N GLU A 81 6.97 -12.17 4.51
CA GLU A 81 7.01 -13.44 3.77
C GLU A 81 8.31 -13.61 2.99
N ILE A 82 8.79 -12.56 2.32
CA ILE A 82 9.89 -12.69 1.35
C ILE A 82 11.18 -12.03 1.81
N SER A 83 11.17 -11.04 2.70
CA SER A 83 12.37 -10.35 3.19
C SER A 83 12.80 -10.78 4.59
N TYR A 84 11.91 -11.44 5.34
CA TYR A 84 12.11 -11.87 6.73
C TYR A 84 12.34 -10.71 7.71
N ILE A 85 12.04 -9.47 7.30
CA ILE A 85 12.05 -8.31 8.20
C ILE A 85 10.78 -8.37 9.04
N HIS A 86 10.91 -8.17 10.35
CA HIS A 86 9.75 -8.00 11.20
C HIS A 86 8.98 -6.74 10.77
N SER A 87 7.69 -6.87 10.57
CA SER A 87 6.86 -5.72 10.23
C SER A 87 5.45 -5.87 10.78
N GLU A 88 4.87 -4.75 11.15
CA GLU A 88 3.50 -4.69 11.64
C GLU A 88 2.75 -3.52 11.01
N ALA A 89 1.45 -3.71 10.83
CA ALA A 89 0.56 -2.65 10.37
C ALA A 89 -0.37 -2.23 11.49
N TYR A 90 -0.53 -0.91 11.67
CA TYR A 90 -1.40 -0.32 12.67
C TYR A 90 -2.40 0.64 12.06
N ALA A 91 -3.62 0.62 12.61
CA ALA A 91 -4.55 1.71 12.35
C ALA A 91 -3.96 3.00 12.94
N ALA A 92 -3.69 4.00 12.09
CA ALA A 92 -2.91 5.18 12.47
C ALA A 92 -3.51 5.96 13.66
N GLY A 93 -4.84 5.97 13.77
CA GLY A 93 -5.53 6.60 14.90
C GLY A 93 -5.35 5.88 16.24
N GLU A 94 -4.97 4.60 16.22
CA GLU A 94 -4.78 3.76 17.40
C GLU A 94 -3.35 3.78 17.95
N LEU A 95 -2.38 4.29 17.18
CA LEU A 95 -0.96 4.33 17.61
C LEU A 95 -0.79 4.96 19.00
N LYS A 96 -1.45 6.08 19.26
CA LYS A 96 -1.36 6.82 20.51
C LYS A 96 -1.82 6.04 21.75
N HIS A 97 -2.53 4.93 21.58
CA HIS A 97 -3.05 4.12 22.68
C HIS A 97 -2.03 3.06 23.18
N GLY A 98 -0.78 3.15 22.77
CA GLY A 98 0.31 2.30 23.28
C GLY A 98 1.42 2.06 22.30
N THR A 99 1.10 1.59 21.08
CA THR A 99 2.10 1.14 20.09
C THR A 99 3.01 2.25 19.59
N ILE A 100 2.65 3.50 19.75
CA ILE A 100 3.52 4.66 19.44
C ILE A 100 4.82 4.64 20.28
N SER A 101 4.84 3.94 21.41
CA SER A 101 6.04 3.75 22.25
C SER A 101 7.14 2.93 21.55
N LEU A 102 6.80 2.22 20.47
CA LEU A 102 7.75 1.48 19.64
C LEU A 102 8.43 2.37 18.59
N ILE A 103 7.95 3.60 18.42
CA ILE A 103 8.54 4.55 17.48
C ILE A 103 9.75 5.22 18.16
N GLU A 104 10.91 4.96 17.59
CA GLU A 104 12.19 5.53 18.02
C GLU A 104 12.93 6.14 16.84
N ASP A 105 14.04 6.81 17.12
CA ASP A 105 14.81 7.53 16.11
C ASP A 105 15.31 6.61 15.00
N GLY A 106 15.04 6.98 13.76
CA GLY A 106 15.43 6.26 12.55
C GLY A 106 14.57 5.05 12.19
N ILE A 107 13.55 4.69 12.99
CA ILE A 107 12.68 3.58 12.64
C ILE A 107 11.88 3.92 11.37
N LEU A 108 11.75 2.95 10.47
CA LEU A 108 11.04 3.14 9.22
C LEU A 108 9.54 2.95 9.39
N VAL A 109 8.78 3.95 8.97
CA VAL A 109 7.32 3.91 8.94
C VAL A 109 6.80 4.18 7.53
N VAL A 110 6.08 3.22 6.96
CA VAL A 110 5.38 3.35 5.69
C VAL A 110 3.95 3.83 5.96
N SER A 111 3.66 5.04 5.54
CA SER A 111 2.37 5.70 5.75
C SER A 111 1.54 5.67 4.47
N ILE A 112 0.33 5.12 4.52
CA ILE A 112 -0.56 5.00 3.37
C ILE A 112 -1.73 5.97 3.58
N LEU A 113 -1.91 6.91 2.63
CA LEU A 113 -2.90 7.98 2.71
C LEU A 113 -3.46 8.29 1.32
N THR A 114 -4.29 7.39 0.82
CA THR A 114 -4.91 7.49 -0.50
C THR A 114 -6.35 7.98 -0.47
N GLN A 115 -6.98 7.99 0.72
CA GLN A 115 -8.36 8.39 0.92
C GLN A 115 -8.45 9.88 1.25
N GLU A 116 -9.04 10.68 0.35
CA GLU A 116 -9.14 12.14 0.47
C GLU A 116 -9.83 12.57 1.79
N ALA A 117 -10.92 11.91 2.15
CA ALA A 117 -11.68 12.22 3.38
C ALA A 117 -10.89 11.98 4.69
N LEU A 118 -9.81 11.20 4.65
CA LEU A 118 -8.99 10.86 5.80
C LEU A 118 -7.59 11.46 5.74
N TYR A 119 -7.26 12.19 4.67
CA TYR A 119 -5.93 12.70 4.38
C TYR A 119 -5.36 13.56 5.52
N GLU A 120 -6.06 14.60 5.95
CA GLU A 120 -5.61 15.49 7.02
C GLU A 120 -5.43 14.76 8.36
N LYS A 121 -6.32 13.80 8.66
CA LYS A 121 -6.19 12.96 9.86
C LYS A 121 -4.95 12.08 9.79
N MET A 122 -4.61 11.62 8.61
CA MET A 122 -3.42 10.80 8.40
C MET A 122 -2.15 11.64 8.51
N ILE A 123 -2.11 12.83 7.92
CA ILE A 123 -1.00 13.80 8.09
C ILE A 123 -0.75 14.07 9.58
N SER A 124 -1.81 14.32 10.36
CA SER A 124 -1.67 14.51 11.80
C SER A 124 -1.01 13.32 12.51
N ASN A 125 -1.37 12.09 12.17
CA ASN A 125 -0.72 10.89 12.73
C ASN A 125 0.74 10.74 12.26
N MET A 126 1.04 11.11 11.02
CA MET A 126 2.41 11.10 10.49
C MET A 126 3.30 12.09 11.23
N VAL A 127 2.81 13.29 11.53
CA VAL A 127 3.53 14.28 12.35
C VAL A 127 3.82 13.72 13.75
N GLU A 128 2.88 12.99 14.36
CA GLU A 128 3.08 12.37 15.68
C GLU A 128 4.24 11.38 15.70
N VAL A 129 4.38 10.54 14.66
CA VAL A 129 5.50 9.58 14.56
C VAL A 129 6.79 10.26 14.12
N LYS A 130 6.71 11.28 13.24
CA LYS A 130 7.86 12.07 12.80
C LYS A 130 8.53 12.79 13.98
N CYS A 131 7.75 13.38 14.88
CA CYS A 131 8.25 14.04 16.08
C CYS A 131 9.00 13.10 17.04
N ARG A 132 8.90 11.80 16.87
CA ARG A 132 9.64 10.76 17.63
C ARG A 132 10.84 10.23 16.88
N GLY A 133 11.21 10.85 15.78
CA GLY A 133 12.40 10.48 15.00
C GLY A 133 12.16 9.42 13.93
N ALA A 134 10.91 9.02 13.66
CA ALA A 134 10.63 8.07 12.58
C ALA A 134 11.08 8.61 11.22
N TYR A 135 11.61 7.73 10.39
CA TYR A 135 11.83 7.97 8.98
C TYR A 135 10.56 7.57 8.20
N LEU A 136 9.95 8.53 7.52
CA LEU A 136 8.64 8.36 6.90
C LEU A 136 8.72 8.17 5.39
N MET A 137 8.17 7.06 4.90
CA MET A 137 7.74 6.89 3.52
C MET A 137 6.24 7.14 3.43
N GLY A 138 5.79 8.03 2.55
CA GLY A 138 4.38 8.31 2.30
C GLY A 138 3.94 7.76 0.94
N LEU A 139 2.88 6.94 0.90
CA LEU A 139 2.23 6.47 -0.31
C LEU A 139 0.88 7.17 -0.46
N THR A 140 0.74 7.98 -1.50
CA THR A 140 -0.48 8.77 -1.75
C THR A 140 -0.84 8.85 -3.23
N THR A 141 -1.96 9.49 -3.54
CA THR A 141 -2.39 9.74 -4.92
C THR A 141 -1.73 11.00 -5.48
N ALA A 142 -1.43 10.99 -6.77
CA ALA A 142 -0.92 12.16 -7.49
C ALA A 142 -1.85 13.37 -7.30
N GLY A 143 -1.26 14.53 -7.02
CA GLY A 143 -1.96 15.75 -6.65
C GLY A 143 -1.80 16.15 -5.19
N ASN A 144 -1.46 15.22 -4.30
CA ASN A 144 -1.24 15.46 -2.87
C ASN A 144 0.24 15.78 -2.57
N TYR A 145 0.83 16.73 -3.29
CA TYR A 145 2.27 17.02 -3.19
C TYR A 145 2.68 17.69 -1.87
N ASN A 146 1.75 18.27 -1.13
CA ASN A 146 1.99 18.80 0.21
C ASN A 146 2.44 17.75 1.24
N ILE A 147 2.33 16.46 0.94
CA ILE A 147 2.87 15.40 1.76
C ILE A 147 4.40 15.54 1.93
N GLU A 148 5.10 16.09 0.94
CA GLU A 148 6.56 16.25 0.95
C GLU A 148 7.06 17.13 2.10
N ASP A 149 6.22 17.98 2.67
CA ASP A 149 6.55 18.75 3.87
C ASP A 149 6.62 17.89 5.15
N THR A 150 6.05 16.68 5.09
CA THR A 150 5.93 15.79 6.26
C THR A 150 6.80 14.55 6.15
N VAL A 151 6.93 13.97 4.96
CA VAL A 151 7.66 12.72 4.73
C VAL A 151 9.12 12.96 4.35
N ASP A 152 9.93 11.92 4.54
CA ASP A 152 11.30 11.87 4.03
C ASP A 152 11.35 11.33 2.60
N PHE A 153 10.31 10.60 2.20
CA PHE A 153 10.19 9.99 0.90
C PHE A 153 8.73 9.83 0.50
N ALA A 154 8.36 10.30 -0.69
CA ALA A 154 7.00 10.20 -1.21
C ALA A 154 6.92 9.25 -2.41
N VAL A 155 5.87 8.43 -2.45
CA VAL A 155 5.50 7.58 -3.58
C VAL A 155 4.09 7.95 -4.04
N TYR A 156 3.92 8.19 -5.32
CA TYR A 156 2.65 8.61 -5.90
C TYR A 156 2.06 7.53 -6.79
N ILE A 157 0.76 7.25 -6.60
CA ILE A 157 -0.02 6.43 -7.52
C ILE A 157 -0.97 7.33 -8.34
N PRO A 158 -1.36 6.93 -9.56
CA PRO A 158 -2.36 7.65 -10.33
C PRO A 158 -3.69 7.80 -9.57
N LYS A 159 -4.34 8.95 -9.74
CA LYS A 159 -5.69 9.15 -9.20
C LYS A 159 -6.67 8.19 -9.90
N THR A 160 -7.55 7.57 -9.12
CA THR A 160 -8.56 6.62 -9.60
C THR A 160 -9.80 6.68 -8.71
N ASP A 161 -10.87 6.03 -9.10
CA ASP A 161 -12.03 5.84 -8.24
C ASP A 161 -11.64 5.07 -6.96
N GLU A 162 -12.29 5.39 -5.84
CA GLU A 162 -11.95 4.81 -4.54
C GLU A 162 -12.04 3.28 -4.49
N HIS A 163 -12.95 2.69 -5.28
CA HIS A 163 -13.11 1.24 -5.39
C HIS A 163 -11.87 0.55 -5.96
N PHE A 164 -11.07 1.24 -6.78
CA PHE A 164 -9.87 0.69 -7.43
C PHE A 164 -8.56 1.19 -6.82
N THR A 165 -8.61 2.17 -5.92
CA THR A 165 -7.42 2.69 -5.24
C THR A 165 -6.59 1.60 -4.57
N PRO A 166 -7.19 0.60 -3.86
CA PRO A 166 -6.42 -0.51 -3.29
C PRO A 166 -5.64 -1.31 -4.31
N SER A 167 -6.19 -1.51 -5.52
CA SER A 167 -5.51 -2.25 -6.59
C SER A 167 -4.24 -1.54 -7.09
N LEU A 168 -4.20 -0.21 -7.03
CA LEU A 168 -3.01 0.57 -7.36
C LEU A 168 -2.05 0.68 -6.18
N ALA A 169 -2.57 0.92 -4.96
CA ALA A 169 -1.77 1.16 -3.77
C ALA A 169 -1.00 -0.09 -3.30
N VAL A 170 -1.53 -1.29 -3.52
CA VAL A 170 -0.86 -2.53 -3.14
C VAL A 170 0.41 -2.79 -3.93
N VAL A 171 0.49 -2.32 -5.18
CA VAL A 171 1.62 -2.61 -6.08
C VAL A 171 2.94 -2.03 -5.56
N PRO A 172 3.07 -0.74 -5.19
CA PRO A 172 4.29 -0.21 -4.58
C PRO A 172 4.69 -0.94 -3.29
N LEU A 173 3.71 -1.39 -2.50
CA LEU A 173 3.98 -2.11 -1.25
C LEU A 173 4.54 -3.53 -1.51
N GLN A 174 4.00 -4.23 -2.50
CA GLN A 174 4.52 -5.53 -2.95
C GLN A 174 5.93 -5.39 -3.54
N LEU A 175 6.14 -4.35 -4.34
CA LEU A 175 7.45 -4.08 -4.93
C LEU A 175 8.48 -3.62 -3.89
N LEU A 176 8.06 -2.93 -2.84
CA LEU A 176 8.92 -2.66 -1.69
C LEU A 176 9.45 -3.97 -1.08
N GLY A 177 8.56 -4.91 -0.77
CA GLY A 177 8.96 -6.24 -0.27
C GLY A 177 9.90 -6.96 -1.22
N TYR A 178 9.59 -6.94 -2.52
CA TYR A 178 10.41 -7.55 -3.57
C TYR A 178 11.82 -6.96 -3.60
N TYR A 179 11.97 -5.64 -3.73
CA TYR A 179 13.28 -5.00 -3.85
C TYR A 179 14.11 -5.05 -2.55
N VAL A 180 13.46 -5.00 -1.39
CA VAL A 180 14.12 -5.27 -0.11
C VAL A 180 14.72 -6.67 -0.10
N SER A 181 13.96 -7.68 -0.55
CA SER A 181 14.43 -9.07 -0.60
C SER A 181 15.57 -9.27 -1.59
N VAL A 182 15.48 -8.68 -2.78
CA VAL A 182 16.55 -8.69 -3.77
C VAL A 182 17.82 -8.03 -3.22
N SER A 183 17.69 -6.88 -2.54
CA SER A 183 18.83 -6.17 -1.90
C SER A 183 19.49 -6.99 -0.80
N LYS A 184 18.73 -7.88 -0.13
CA LYS A 184 19.24 -8.85 0.85
C LYS A 184 19.82 -10.12 0.22
N GLY A 185 19.75 -10.27 -1.12
CA GLY A 185 20.19 -11.48 -1.82
C GLY A 185 19.31 -12.70 -1.59
N LEU A 186 18.02 -12.48 -1.29
CA LEU A 186 17.06 -13.55 -1.00
C LEU A 186 16.34 -14.00 -2.30
N ASP A 187 15.98 -15.28 -2.36
CA ASP A 187 15.16 -15.83 -3.43
C ASP A 187 13.67 -15.55 -3.15
N VAL A 188 13.10 -14.60 -3.86
CA VAL A 188 11.71 -14.17 -3.71
C VAL A 188 10.68 -15.21 -4.20
N ASP A 189 11.11 -16.11 -5.10
CA ASP A 189 10.25 -17.15 -5.65
C ASP A 189 10.18 -18.40 -4.76
N LYS A 190 11.16 -18.55 -3.87
CA LYS A 190 11.26 -19.69 -2.94
C LYS A 190 11.52 -19.21 -1.51
N PRO A 191 10.59 -18.44 -0.92
CA PRO A 191 10.74 -18.00 0.45
C PRO A 191 10.79 -19.19 1.39
N ARG A 192 11.67 -19.11 2.41
CA ARG A 192 11.81 -20.18 3.40
C ARG A 192 10.52 -20.36 4.21
N ASN A 193 10.24 -21.58 4.62
CA ASN A 193 9.10 -21.93 5.48
C ASN A 193 7.71 -21.64 4.89
N LEU A 194 7.62 -21.31 3.61
CA LEU A 194 6.35 -21.15 2.89
C LEU A 194 6.19 -22.26 1.87
N ALA A 195 5.11 -23.01 1.97
CA ALA A 195 4.71 -23.99 0.95
C ALA A 195 3.65 -23.35 0.05
N LYS A 196 3.78 -23.53 -1.28
CA LYS A 196 2.77 -23.08 -2.27
C LYS A 196 1.42 -23.78 -2.10
N SER A 197 1.40 -24.93 -1.46
CA SER A 197 0.18 -25.63 -1.03
C SER A 197 0.42 -26.23 0.34
N VAL A 198 -0.45 -25.93 1.29
CA VAL A 198 -0.45 -26.57 2.60
C VAL A 198 -1.24 -27.88 2.46
N THR A 199 -0.53 -28.99 2.40
CA THR A 199 -1.11 -30.36 2.39
C THR A 199 -0.93 -31.02 3.76
N VAL A 200 -1.12 -30.26 4.84
CA VAL A 200 -1.06 -30.83 6.20
C VAL A 200 -2.48 -31.19 6.57
N GLU A 201 -2.72 -32.49 6.72
CA GLU A 201 -3.87 -33.03 7.44
C GLU A 201 -3.66 -32.91 8.95
#